data_3055deeea8e5650486493585d5e60e5a
#
_entry.id   3055deeea8e5650486493585d5e60e5a
#
_cell.length_a   1.000
_cell.length_b   1.000
_cell.length_c   1.000
_cell.angle_alpha   90.00
_cell.angle_beta   90.00
_cell.angle_gamma   90.00
#
_symmetry.space_group_name_H-M   'P 1'
#
loop_
_entity.id
_entity.type
_entity.pdbx_description
1 polymer ?
#
loop_
_entity_poly.entity_id
_entity_poly.type
_entity_poly.pdbx_seq_one_letter_code
_entity_poly.pdbx_strand_id
1 'polypeptide(L)'
;MPIRYRVFTNIRYNEGVILKSERIFDMTILKKTGKIALFVLGGLIALVLLVWLALFLGKYLIYRDFFAHRERAFEIPGIHDGYVPQGLATVDEDGSAFMLSGYNGEYIDLYYKDMESGDAKRVIPVDEEGNTLKGHGGGVTVNKDFVYVADDSSLLVFSLAEIKAAEDGGDVVCHGKIPVDNQASFCFSDADFLYVGEFYRPVDYETEKSHYYTTPAGDQNCAIISCYPLNEDGSLADKYPIYSISIPSQVQGFAFKDNTFMISRSWGLETATLEFYDGMRDSGTTISVSGREVPLYYMDSSNLTKTVKLPCFSEELCVVGDLVYISFESACDKYILGKPFFATYIASYPIGE
;
A
#
# COMPACT_ATOMS: atom_id res chain seq x y z
N MET A 1 -4.06 -43.57 43.83
CA MET A 1 -5.45 -43.85 44.22
C MET A 1 -6.37 -42.85 43.48
N PRO A 2 -7.33 -43.29 42.63
CA PRO A 2 -8.25 -42.35 41.99
C PRO A 2 -9.28 -41.86 43.03
N ILE A 3 -9.43 -40.57 43.12
CA ILE A 3 -10.48 -39.94 43.94
C ILE A 3 -11.83 -40.13 43.21
N ARG A 4 -12.74 -40.89 43.82
CA ARG A 4 -14.10 -41.12 43.28
C ARG A 4 -15.06 -40.13 43.93
N TYR A 5 -15.71 -39.30 43.11
CA TYR A 5 -16.85 -38.50 43.57
C TYR A 5 -18.15 -39.18 43.21
N ARG A 6 -19.05 -39.29 44.20
CA ARG A 6 -20.42 -39.76 43.96
C ARG A 6 -21.34 -38.57 43.80
N VAL A 7 -21.97 -38.45 42.64
CA VAL A 7 -23.08 -37.49 42.41
C VAL A 7 -24.37 -38.24 42.48
N PHE A 8 -25.24 -37.87 43.41
CA PHE A 8 -26.58 -38.47 43.54
C PHE A 8 -27.59 -37.56 42.83
N THR A 9 -28.24 -38.06 41.79
CA THR A 9 -29.42 -37.43 41.20
C THR A 9 -30.67 -38.21 41.57
N ASN A 10 -31.59 -37.60 42.29
CA ASN A 10 -32.90 -38.16 42.61
C ASN A 10 -33.91 -37.79 41.52
N ILE A 11 -34.40 -38.78 40.78
CA ILE A 11 -35.52 -38.62 39.84
C ILE A 11 -36.74 -39.26 40.49
N ARG A 12 -37.77 -38.46 40.83
CA ARG A 12 -39.08 -38.97 41.26
C ARG A 12 -39.93 -39.35 40.06
N TYR A 13 -40.26 -40.63 39.93
CA TYR A 13 -41.32 -41.09 39.05
C TYR A 13 -42.59 -41.43 39.87
N ASN A 14 -43.74 -41.28 39.26
CA ASN A 14 -45.08 -41.32 39.86
C ASN A 14 -45.51 -42.68 40.35
N GLU A 15 -44.75 -43.45 41.08
CA GLU A 15 -45.14 -44.67 41.80
C GLU A 15 -44.11 -45.13 42.83
N GLY A 16 -43.53 -44.22 43.58
CA GLY A 16 -42.83 -44.58 44.82
C GLY A 16 -41.53 -45.38 44.70
N VAL A 17 -40.99 -45.56 43.49
CA VAL A 17 -39.72 -46.29 43.27
C VAL A 17 -38.57 -45.28 43.08
N ILE A 18 -37.66 -45.23 44.01
CA ILE A 18 -36.43 -44.44 43.91
C ILE A 18 -35.39 -45.27 43.18
N LEU A 19 -35.14 -45.00 41.91
CA LEU A 19 -33.99 -45.56 41.21
C LEU A 19 -32.74 -44.66 41.46
N LYS A 20 -31.77 -45.19 42.17
CA LYS A 20 -30.47 -44.56 42.37
C LYS A 20 -29.60 -44.86 41.14
N SER A 21 -29.33 -43.87 40.29
CA SER A 21 -28.31 -43.95 39.23
C SER A 21 -27.00 -43.40 39.79
N GLU A 22 -26.00 -44.23 39.96
CA GLU A 22 -24.63 -43.80 40.28
C GLU A 22 -23.85 -43.57 38.97
N ARG A 23 -23.49 -42.33 38.68
CA ARG A 23 -22.48 -42.03 37.64
C ARG A 23 -21.14 -41.87 38.31
N ILE A 24 -20.25 -42.81 38.07
CA ILE A 24 -18.85 -42.71 38.45
C ILE A 24 -18.14 -41.84 37.42
N PHE A 25 -17.76 -40.62 37.77
CA PHE A 25 -16.98 -39.74 36.93
C PHE A 25 -15.48 -40.05 37.16
N ASP A 26 -14.84 -40.67 36.17
CA ASP A 26 -13.43 -41.01 36.25
C ASP A 26 -12.55 -39.78 35.96
N MET A 27 -12.10 -39.09 37.00
CA MET A 27 -11.20 -37.95 36.95
C MET A 27 -9.86 -38.28 36.29
N THR A 28 -9.49 -39.53 36.15
CA THR A 28 -8.26 -39.98 35.49
C THR A 28 -8.41 -39.84 33.96
N ILE A 29 -9.59 -40.11 33.44
CA ILE A 29 -9.88 -39.90 32.00
C ILE A 29 -9.86 -38.39 31.67
N LEU A 30 -10.48 -37.56 32.53
CA LEU A 30 -10.50 -36.10 32.32
C LEU A 30 -9.09 -35.48 32.31
N LYS A 31 -8.22 -35.96 33.22
CA LYS A 31 -6.81 -35.50 33.25
C LYS A 31 -5.99 -36.01 32.07
N LYS A 32 -6.24 -37.21 31.56
CA LYS A 32 -5.58 -37.74 30.35
C LYS A 32 -6.03 -36.99 29.08
N THR A 33 -7.32 -36.76 28.91
CA THR A 33 -7.85 -35.99 27.77
C THR A 33 -7.38 -34.54 27.80
N GLY A 34 -7.33 -33.89 28.98
CA GLY A 34 -6.77 -32.56 29.14
C GLY A 34 -5.28 -32.47 28.75
N LYS A 35 -4.47 -33.47 29.15
CA LYS A 35 -3.06 -33.53 28.74
C LYS A 35 -2.90 -33.73 27.23
N ILE A 36 -3.68 -34.63 26.64
CA ILE A 36 -3.67 -34.85 25.19
C ILE A 36 -4.05 -33.56 24.44
N ALA A 37 -5.13 -32.87 24.86
CA ALA A 37 -5.55 -31.60 24.29
C ALA A 37 -4.43 -30.53 24.40
N LEU A 38 -3.75 -30.46 25.53
CA LEU A 38 -2.62 -29.54 25.74
C LEU A 38 -1.44 -29.87 24.81
N PHE A 39 -1.11 -31.15 24.62
CA PHE A 39 -0.05 -31.57 23.67
C PHE A 39 -0.43 -31.28 22.22
N VAL A 40 -1.68 -31.51 21.83
CA VAL A 40 -2.17 -31.19 20.48
C VAL A 40 -2.12 -29.67 20.25
N LEU A 41 -2.60 -28.88 21.20
CA LEU A 41 -2.55 -27.41 21.13
C LEU A 41 -1.08 -26.91 21.05
N GLY A 42 -0.21 -27.43 21.89
CA GLY A 42 1.22 -27.10 21.85
C GLY A 42 1.89 -27.46 20.52
N GLY A 43 1.53 -28.62 19.95
CA GLY A 43 1.99 -29.05 18.62
C GLY A 43 1.50 -28.14 17.50
N LEU A 44 0.25 -27.71 17.56
CA LEU A 44 -0.31 -26.74 16.60
C LEU A 44 0.38 -25.37 16.68
N ILE A 45 0.58 -24.87 17.89
CA ILE A 45 1.32 -23.61 18.12
C ILE A 45 2.75 -23.72 17.58
N ALA A 46 3.44 -24.81 17.89
CA ALA A 46 4.80 -25.03 17.39
C ALA A 46 4.86 -25.10 15.86
N LEU A 47 3.87 -25.75 15.21
CA LEU A 47 3.77 -25.81 13.76
C LEU A 47 3.55 -24.42 13.16
N VAL A 48 2.64 -23.62 13.72
CA VAL A 48 2.40 -22.23 13.27
C VAL A 48 3.66 -21.39 13.39
N LEU A 49 4.38 -21.50 14.53
CA LEU A 49 5.64 -20.77 14.73
C LEU A 49 6.73 -21.22 13.75
N LEU A 50 6.83 -22.52 13.43
CA LEU A 50 7.79 -23.03 12.45
C LEU A 50 7.46 -22.54 11.04
N VAL A 51 6.19 -22.54 10.64
CA VAL A 51 5.76 -21.99 9.34
C VAL A 51 6.06 -20.50 9.29
N TRP A 52 5.74 -19.75 10.34
CA TRP A 52 6.05 -18.32 10.40
C TRP A 52 7.55 -18.05 10.29
N LEU A 53 8.38 -18.81 11.01
CA LEU A 53 9.84 -18.70 10.95
C LEU A 53 10.36 -19.05 9.55
N ALA A 54 9.81 -20.09 8.91
CA ALA A 54 10.20 -20.47 7.55
C ALA A 54 9.88 -19.36 6.53
N LEU A 55 8.71 -18.72 6.64
CA LEU A 55 8.34 -17.57 5.81
C LEU A 55 9.25 -16.38 6.09
N PHE A 56 9.50 -16.08 7.37
CA PHE A 56 10.38 -14.99 7.79
C PHE A 56 11.82 -15.12 7.28
N LEU A 57 12.38 -16.32 7.33
CA LEU A 57 13.73 -16.60 6.81
C LEU A 57 13.71 -16.74 5.28
N GLY A 58 12.65 -17.33 4.72
CA GLY A 58 12.49 -17.57 3.29
C GLY A 58 12.47 -16.27 2.47
N LYS A 59 11.99 -15.16 3.05
CA LYS A 59 11.97 -13.86 2.36
C LYS A 59 13.35 -13.40 1.89
N TYR A 60 14.42 -13.69 2.66
CA TYR A 60 15.79 -13.32 2.29
C TYR A 60 16.33 -14.14 1.12
N LEU A 61 15.76 -15.31 0.84
CA LEU A 61 16.08 -16.12 -0.33
C LEU A 61 15.24 -15.72 -1.54
N ILE A 62 13.94 -15.47 -1.34
CA ILE A 62 12.98 -15.12 -2.39
C ILE A 62 13.30 -13.72 -2.95
N TYR A 63 13.58 -12.75 -2.07
CA TYR A 63 13.84 -11.35 -2.39
C TYR A 63 15.33 -11.01 -2.26
N ARG A 64 16.20 -11.98 -2.63
CA ARG A 64 17.65 -11.87 -2.41
C ARG A 64 18.25 -10.62 -3.03
N ASP A 65 17.88 -10.29 -4.26
CA ASP A 65 18.38 -9.12 -4.98
C ASP A 65 18.01 -7.83 -4.26
N PHE A 66 16.74 -7.66 -3.93
CA PHE A 66 16.26 -6.51 -3.15
C PHE A 66 17.02 -6.37 -1.82
N PHE A 67 17.13 -7.45 -1.04
CA PHE A 67 17.81 -7.40 0.26
C PHE A 67 19.32 -7.19 0.17
N ALA A 68 19.95 -7.49 -0.96
CA ALA A 68 21.38 -7.27 -1.18
C ALA A 68 21.73 -5.81 -1.48
N HIS A 69 20.83 -5.08 -2.15
CA HIS A 69 21.11 -3.74 -2.68
C HIS A 69 20.30 -2.61 -2.01
N ARG A 70 19.23 -2.97 -1.26
CA ARG A 70 18.42 -1.97 -0.58
C ARG A 70 19.12 -1.37 0.64
N GLU A 71 18.82 -0.13 0.93
CA GLU A 71 19.09 0.49 2.22
C GLU A 71 17.76 0.80 2.95
N ARG A 72 17.83 0.98 4.26
CA ARG A 72 16.70 1.46 5.06
C ARG A 72 16.82 2.96 5.17
N ALA A 73 15.88 3.70 4.57
CA ALA A 73 15.92 5.15 4.60
C ALA A 73 15.43 5.68 5.95
N PHE A 74 14.20 5.37 6.33
CA PHE A 74 13.62 5.76 7.61
C PHE A 74 12.44 4.85 7.97
N GLU A 75 12.07 4.81 9.24
CA GLU A 75 10.90 4.07 9.71
C GLU A 75 9.62 4.79 9.28
N ILE A 76 8.64 4.01 8.79
CA ILE A 76 7.35 4.54 8.37
C ILE A 76 6.61 5.05 9.61
N PRO A 77 6.32 6.36 9.72
CA PRO A 77 5.64 6.90 10.88
C PRO A 77 4.21 6.34 10.99
N GLY A 78 3.73 6.14 12.22
CA GLY A 78 2.37 5.66 12.48
C GLY A 78 2.06 4.21 12.09
N ILE A 79 3.03 3.45 11.54
CA ILE A 79 2.82 2.07 11.04
C ILE A 79 2.29 1.10 12.12
N HIS A 80 2.53 1.39 13.39
CA HIS A 80 2.06 0.62 14.54
C HIS A 80 0.89 1.27 15.30
N ASP A 81 0.37 2.39 14.77
CA ASP A 81 -0.70 3.17 15.37
C ASP A 81 -1.97 3.18 14.49
N GLY A 82 -2.12 2.14 13.67
CA GLY A 82 -3.28 1.96 12.77
C GLY A 82 -3.14 2.62 11.41
N TYR A 83 -2.05 3.35 11.14
CA TYR A 83 -1.79 3.93 9.84
C TYR A 83 -1.47 2.86 8.79
N VAL A 84 -2.08 3.00 7.63
CA VAL A 84 -1.84 2.18 6.43
C VAL A 84 -1.21 3.09 5.36
N PRO A 85 0.11 3.03 5.17
CA PRO A 85 0.81 3.87 4.22
C PRO A 85 0.46 3.46 2.78
N GLN A 86 0.23 4.44 1.93
CA GLN A 86 -0.04 4.27 0.50
C GLN A 86 0.96 5.10 -0.31
N GLY A 87 0.90 6.42 -0.19
CA GLY A 87 1.71 7.35 -0.94
C GLY A 87 3.07 7.68 -0.32
N LEU A 88 4.02 8.05 -1.18
CA LEU A 88 5.36 8.48 -0.82
C LEU A 88 5.89 9.51 -1.83
N ALA A 89 6.31 10.68 -1.35
CA ALA A 89 6.98 11.68 -2.15
C ALA A 89 8.18 12.26 -1.43
N THR A 90 9.21 12.67 -2.18
CA THR A 90 10.19 13.62 -1.66
C THR A 90 9.62 15.03 -1.69
N VAL A 91 9.95 15.83 -0.68
CA VAL A 91 9.57 17.25 -0.63
C VAL A 91 10.58 18.12 -1.37
N ASP A 92 11.84 17.74 -1.27
CA ASP A 92 12.98 18.44 -1.85
C ASP A 92 13.82 17.48 -2.70
N GLU A 93 14.49 17.98 -3.71
CA GLU A 93 15.30 17.18 -4.65
C GLU A 93 16.45 16.39 -3.98
N ASP A 94 16.92 16.89 -2.84
CA ASP A 94 18.01 16.26 -2.08
C ASP A 94 17.52 15.21 -1.05
N GLY A 95 16.19 15.03 -0.92
CA GLY A 95 15.61 14.09 0.02
C GLY A 95 15.73 14.51 1.48
N SER A 96 15.80 15.82 1.75
CA SER A 96 15.85 16.37 3.12
C SER A 96 14.53 16.20 3.87
N ALA A 97 13.42 16.03 3.16
CA ALA A 97 12.12 15.72 3.74
C ALA A 97 11.26 14.85 2.82
N PHE A 98 10.32 14.12 3.42
CA PHE A 98 9.36 13.26 2.71
C PHE A 98 7.93 13.54 3.16
N MET A 99 6.99 13.39 2.22
CA MET A 99 5.56 13.30 2.46
C MET A 99 5.09 11.86 2.32
N LEU A 100 4.23 11.42 3.23
CA LEU A 100 3.53 10.16 3.13
C LEU A 100 2.03 10.41 3.20
N SER A 101 1.27 9.70 2.38
CA SER A 101 -0.19 9.64 2.46
C SER A 101 -0.65 8.22 2.73
N GLY A 102 -1.86 8.10 3.23
CA GLY A 102 -2.50 6.83 3.53
C GLY A 102 -3.73 7.07 4.38
N TYR A 103 -4.12 6.07 5.15
CA TYR A 103 -5.34 6.18 5.96
C TYR A 103 -5.20 5.51 7.33
N ASN A 104 -6.09 5.93 8.24
CA ASN A 104 -6.31 5.29 9.54
C ASN A 104 -7.82 5.08 9.73
N GLY A 105 -8.25 3.81 9.75
CA GLY A 105 -9.67 3.47 9.70
C GLY A 105 -10.29 3.86 8.36
N GLU A 106 -11.16 4.88 8.36
CA GLU A 106 -11.82 5.42 7.15
C GLU A 106 -11.32 6.82 6.75
N TYR A 107 -10.35 7.39 7.47
CA TYR A 107 -9.89 8.76 7.32
C TYR A 107 -8.50 8.82 6.70
N ILE A 108 -8.29 9.80 5.84
CA ILE A 108 -6.98 10.09 5.26
C ILE A 108 -6.07 10.67 6.33
N ASP A 109 -4.84 10.17 6.38
CA ASP A 109 -3.76 10.70 7.20
C ASP A 109 -2.57 11.08 6.32
N LEU A 110 -1.93 12.20 6.64
CA LEU A 110 -0.68 12.61 6.02
C LEU A 110 0.42 12.67 7.08
N TYR A 111 1.66 12.33 6.66
CA TYR A 111 2.85 12.51 7.48
C TYR A 111 3.89 13.34 6.75
N TYR A 112 4.42 14.33 7.44
CA TYR A 112 5.62 15.05 7.02
C TYR A 112 6.82 14.50 7.81
N LYS A 113 7.81 13.98 7.12
CA LYS A 113 9.04 13.42 7.69
C LYS A 113 10.22 14.33 7.37
N ASP A 114 10.83 14.91 8.40
CA ASP A 114 12.05 15.69 8.31
C ASP A 114 13.25 14.77 8.55
N MET A 115 14.20 14.76 7.64
CA MET A 115 15.37 13.88 7.72
C MET A 115 16.53 14.48 8.50
N GLU A 116 16.58 15.80 8.65
CA GLU A 116 17.62 16.49 9.41
C GLU A 116 17.36 16.35 10.92
N SER A 117 16.15 16.66 11.38
CA SER A 117 15.76 16.48 12.78
C SER A 117 15.51 15.02 13.14
N GLY A 118 15.13 14.21 12.15
CA GLY A 118 14.66 12.85 12.34
C GLY A 118 13.21 12.75 12.80
N ASP A 119 12.50 13.87 12.98
CA ASP A 119 11.12 13.91 13.43
C ASP A 119 10.13 13.59 12.30
N ALA A 120 8.98 13.06 12.68
CA ALA A 120 7.83 12.93 11.80
C ALA A 120 6.62 13.52 12.51
N LYS A 121 5.80 14.27 11.80
CA LYS A 121 4.53 14.78 12.30
C LYS A 121 3.37 14.29 11.45
N ARG A 122 2.31 13.89 12.11
CA ARG A 122 1.02 13.59 11.50
C ARG A 122 0.25 14.88 11.30
N VAL A 123 -0.42 15.03 10.16
CA VAL A 123 -1.42 16.10 9.95
C VAL A 123 -2.72 15.46 9.47
N ILE A 124 -3.83 16.07 9.87
CA ILE A 124 -5.18 15.55 9.64
C ILE A 124 -5.82 16.38 8.53
N PRO A 125 -6.05 15.79 7.34
CA PRO A 125 -6.76 16.46 6.25
C PRO A 125 -8.21 16.77 6.62
N VAL A 126 -8.62 18.02 6.47
CA VAL A 126 -10.00 18.48 6.69
C VAL A 126 -10.52 19.26 5.49
N ASP A 127 -11.86 19.30 5.33
CA ASP A 127 -12.51 20.20 4.37
C ASP A 127 -12.56 21.64 4.89
N GLU A 128 -13.11 22.57 4.10
CA GLU A 128 -13.24 24.00 4.49
C GLU A 128 -14.15 24.20 5.71
N GLU A 129 -15.04 23.27 6.01
CA GLU A 129 -15.90 23.27 7.18
C GLU A 129 -15.25 22.63 8.43
N GLY A 130 -14.04 22.08 8.30
CA GLY A 130 -13.28 21.41 9.36
C GLY A 130 -13.67 19.95 9.60
N ASN A 131 -14.37 19.31 8.67
CA ASN A 131 -14.64 17.87 8.76
C ASN A 131 -13.45 17.06 8.24
N THR A 132 -13.02 16.06 8.97
CA THR A 132 -11.93 15.15 8.57
C THR A 132 -12.27 14.42 7.27
N LEU A 133 -11.37 14.44 6.32
CA LEU A 133 -11.56 13.81 5.01
C LEU A 133 -11.50 12.27 5.12
N LYS A 134 -12.46 11.62 4.46
CA LYS A 134 -12.52 10.17 4.31
C LYS A 134 -11.94 9.77 2.97
N GLY A 135 -11.27 8.62 2.93
CA GLY A 135 -10.67 8.07 1.73
C GLY A 135 -9.46 7.21 2.04
N HIS A 136 -8.73 6.83 1.00
CA HIS A 136 -7.53 6.02 1.12
C HIS A 136 -6.24 6.86 1.09
N GLY A 137 -6.27 8.06 0.50
CA GLY A 137 -5.05 8.84 0.29
C GLY A 137 -4.02 8.01 -0.49
N GLY A 138 -4.42 7.46 -1.65
CA GLY A 138 -3.72 6.40 -2.37
C GLY A 138 -2.30 6.75 -2.81
N GLY A 139 -2.05 7.98 -3.26
CA GLY A 139 -0.73 8.45 -3.61
C GLY A 139 -0.52 9.89 -3.22
N VAL A 140 0.72 10.33 -3.10
CA VAL A 140 1.06 11.72 -2.81
C VAL A 140 2.24 12.19 -3.66
N THR A 141 2.17 13.42 -4.12
CA THR A 141 3.31 14.10 -4.73
C THR A 141 3.38 15.55 -4.30
N VAL A 142 4.58 16.10 -4.32
CA VAL A 142 4.84 17.49 -3.93
C VAL A 142 5.45 18.22 -5.12
N ASN A 143 4.86 19.36 -5.50
CA ASN A 143 5.44 20.24 -6.49
C ASN A 143 5.41 21.68 -5.94
N LYS A 144 6.57 22.18 -5.53
CA LYS A 144 6.73 23.47 -4.85
C LYS A 144 5.86 23.57 -3.58
N ASP A 145 4.89 24.48 -3.54
CA ASP A 145 3.98 24.56 -2.38
C ASP A 145 2.72 23.68 -2.52
N PHE A 146 2.53 23.01 -3.65
CA PHE A 146 1.37 22.16 -3.85
C PHE A 146 1.66 20.72 -3.47
N VAL A 147 0.81 20.17 -2.59
CA VAL A 147 0.79 18.75 -2.25
C VAL A 147 -0.49 18.16 -2.84
N TYR A 148 -0.33 17.23 -3.78
CA TYR A 148 -1.42 16.52 -4.43
C TYR A 148 -1.54 15.13 -3.84
N VAL A 149 -2.77 14.76 -3.42
CA VAL A 149 -3.07 13.42 -2.90
C VAL A 149 -4.10 12.77 -3.80
N ALA A 150 -3.77 11.61 -4.34
CA ALA A 150 -4.69 10.81 -5.16
C ALA A 150 -5.73 10.13 -4.27
N ASP A 151 -7.02 10.31 -4.60
CA ASP A 151 -8.12 9.70 -3.86
C ASP A 151 -9.34 9.45 -4.77
N ASP A 152 -9.62 8.20 -5.05
CA ASP A 152 -10.67 7.75 -5.97
C ASP A 152 -10.53 8.40 -7.36
N SER A 153 -11.53 9.20 -7.80
CA SER A 153 -11.52 9.89 -9.08
C SER A 153 -11.13 11.37 -8.95
N SER A 154 -10.23 11.70 -8.02
CA SER A 154 -9.85 13.09 -7.76
C SER A 154 -8.45 13.22 -7.16
N LEU A 155 -7.94 14.43 -7.26
CA LEU A 155 -6.75 14.89 -6.54
C LEU A 155 -7.18 15.88 -5.47
N LEU A 156 -6.82 15.61 -4.23
CA LEU A 156 -6.93 16.55 -3.12
C LEU A 156 -5.71 17.46 -3.11
N VAL A 157 -5.91 18.75 -2.88
CA VAL A 157 -4.84 19.76 -2.97
C VAL A 157 -4.62 20.43 -1.62
N PHE A 158 -3.38 20.41 -1.15
CA PHE A 158 -2.97 21.02 0.12
C PHE A 158 -1.78 21.97 -0.10
N SER A 159 -1.55 22.90 0.83
CA SER A 159 -0.35 23.73 0.88
C SER A 159 0.73 23.05 1.71
N LEU A 160 1.93 22.89 1.13
CA LEU A 160 3.10 22.40 1.84
C LEU A 160 3.49 23.34 3.00
N ALA A 161 3.35 24.66 2.81
CA ALA A 161 3.63 25.65 3.85
C ALA A 161 2.71 25.45 5.06
N GLU A 162 1.43 25.19 4.86
CA GLU A 162 0.48 24.90 5.95
C GLU A 162 0.82 23.56 6.63
N ILE A 163 1.14 22.51 5.86
CA ILE A 163 1.60 21.23 6.41
C ILE A 163 2.86 21.43 7.26
N LYS A 164 3.84 22.19 6.78
CA LYS A 164 5.07 22.49 7.53
C LYS A 164 4.79 23.31 8.80
N ALA A 165 3.80 24.20 8.79
CA ALA A 165 3.44 25.03 9.93
C ALA A 165 2.54 24.33 10.97
N ALA A 166 1.79 23.31 10.58
CA ALA A 166 0.91 22.57 11.48
C ALA A 166 1.70 21.87 12.60
N GLU A 167 1.10 21.79 13.78
CA GLU A 167 1.61 20.96 14.88
C GLU A 167 1.32 19.49 14.62
N ASP A 168 2.00 18.60 15.35
CA ASP A 168 1.72 17.17 15.29
C ASP A 168 0.28 16.87 15.73
N GLY A 169 -0.49 16.18 14.89
CA GLY A 169 -1.91 15.93 15.05
C GLY A 169 -2.81 17.13 14.69
N GLY A 170 -2.26 18.21 14.14
CA GLY A 170 -3.02 19.39 13.71
C GLY A 170 -3.76 19.20 12.39
N ASP A 171 -4.83 19.96 12.20
CA ASP A 171 -5.63 19.96 10.98
C ASP A 171 -4.91 20.73 9.85
N VAL A 172 -5.09 20.24 8.61
CA VAL A 172 -4.66 20.90 7.36
C VAL A 172 -5.81 20.92 6.38
N VAL A 173 -6.14 22.12 5.87
CA VAL A 173 -7.29 22.33 5.00
C VAL A 173 -7.00 21.84 3.58
N CYS A 174 -7.92 21.08 3.00
CA CYS A 174 -7.94 20.75 1.58
C CYS A 174 -8.46 21.96 0.80
N HIS A 175 -7.60 22.63 0.05
CA HIS A 175 -7.93 23.82 -0.74
C HIS A 175 -8.60 23.50 -2.08
N GLY A 176 -8.68 22.24 -2.48
CA GLY A 176 -9.35 21.85 -3.71
C GLY A 176 -9.47 20.34 -3.86
N LYS A 177 -10.54 19.94 -4.53
CA LYS A 177 -10.75 18.58 -5.01
C LYS A 177 -10.88 18.64 -6.54
N ILE A 178 -9.83 18.25 -7.26
CA ILE A 178 -9.75 18.29 -8.69
C ILE A 178 -10.23 16.95 -9.25
N PRO A 179 -11.37 16.88 -9.96
CA PRO A 179 -11.81 15.64 -10.57
C PRO A 179 -10.87 15.23 -11.70
N VAL A 180 -10.53 13.96 -11.76
CA VAL A 180 -9.78 13.32 -12.84
C VAL A 180 -10.62 12.21 -13.45
N ASP A 181 -10.38 11.87 -14.71
CA ASP A 181 -11.17 10.88 -15.45
C ASP A 181 -10.79 9.44 -15.10
N ASN A 182 -9.59 9.25 -14.62
CA ASN A 182 -9.08 7.96 -14.17
C ASN A 182 -9.31 7.75 -12.66
N GLN A 183 -9.29 6.49 -12.23
CA GLN A 183 -9.32 6.15 -10.81
C GLN A 183 -7.94 6.44 -10.21
N ALA A 184 -7.78 7.65 -9.62
CA ALA A 184 -6.53 8.11 -9.06
C ALA A 184 -6.10 7.24 -7.87
N SER A 185 -5.16 6.33 -8.11
CA SER A 185 -4.63 5.40 -7.12
C SER A 185 -3.23 5.77 -6.64
N PHE A 186 -2.45 6.41 -7.51
CA PHE A 186 -1.11 6.94 -7.22
C PHE A 186 -0.85 8.18 -8.03
N CYS A 187 0.12 8.99 -7.62
CA CYS A 187 0.52 10.17 -8.37
C CYS A 187 2.01 10.49 -8.20
N PHE A 188 2.59 11.06 -9.23
CA PHE A 188 3.99 11.51 -9.27
C PHE A 188 4.06 12.86 -9.99
N SER A 189 5.01 13.71 -9.65
CA SER A 189 5.27 14.94 -10.41
C SER A 189 6.76 15.15 -10.69
N ASP A 190 7.05 15.71 -11.84
CA ASP A 190 8.32 16.36 -12.15
C ASP A 190 8.14 17.89 -12.19
N ALA A 191 9.11 18.61 -12.74
CA ALA A 191 9.06 20.07 -12.79
C ALA A 191 7.88 20.61 -13.59
N ASP A 192 7.44 19.91 -14.64
CA ASP A 192 6.50 20.40 -15.66
C ASP A 192 5.15 19.66 -15.64
N PHE A 193 5.09 18.46 -15.07
CA PHE A 193 3.94 17.58 -15.20
C PHE A 193 3.55 16.86 -13.92
N LEU A 194 2.26 16.64 -13.76
CA LEU A 194 1.63 15.78 -12.77
C LEU A 194 1.09 14.51 -13.45
N TYR A 195 1.54 13.36 -13.00
CA TYR A 195 1.16 12.04 -13.47
C TYR A 195 0.19 11.41 -12.48
N VAL A 196 -0.98 10.98 -12.94
CA VAL A 196 -2.03 10.37 -12.14
C VAL A 196 -2.34 9.00 -12.69
N GLY A 197 -2.15 7.97 -11.92
CA GLY A 197 -2.24 6.60 -12.38
C GLY A 197 -3.38 5.81 -11.78
N GLU A 198 -3.80 4.77 -12.50
CA GLU A 198 -4.83 3.82 -12.14
C GLU A 198 -4.25 2.53 -11.60
N PHE A 199 -4.94 1.96 -10.63
CA PHE A 199 -4.76 0.58 -10.22
C PHE A 199 -5.81 -0.30 -10.89
N TYR A 200 -5.38 -1.30 -11.67
CA TYR A 200 -6.28 -2.29 -12.27
C TYR A 200 -6.08 -3.68 -11.69
N ARG A 201 -7.19 -4.33 -11.33
CA ARG A 201 -7.25 -5.76 -11.06
C ARG A 201 -8.58 -6.33 -11.52
N PRO A 202 -8.58 -7.45 -12.27
CA PRO A 202 -9.83 -8.08 -12.73
C PRO A 202 -10.78 -8.35 -11.57
N VAL A 203 -12.07 -8.05 -11.78
CA VAL A 203 -13.18 -8.30 -10.86
C VAL A 203 -13.25 -7.31 -9.69
N ASP A 204 -12.12 -6.99 -9.03
CA ASP A 204 -12.14 -6.19 -7.79
C ASP A 204 -11.96 -4.67 -8.07
N TYR A 205 -11.08 -4.34 -9.03
CA TYR A 205 -10.73 -2.95 -9.39
C TYR A 205 -10.66 -2.82 -10.90
N GLU A 206 -11.81 -2.82 -11.55
CA GLU A 206 -11.90 -2.63 -13.00
C GLU A 206 -11.84 -1.14 -13.35
N THR A 207 -10.99 -0.78 -14.31
CA THR A 207 -10.90 0.55 -14.90
C THR A 207 -11.86 0.68 -16.10
N GLU A 208 -11.99 1.85 -16.67
CA GLU A 208 -12.78 2.07 -17.88
C GLU A 208 -12.26 1.22 -19.04
N LYS A 209 -13.14 0.55 -19.76
CA LYS A 209 -12.75 -0.30 -20.90
C LYS A 209 -12.10 0.46 -22.05
N SER A 210 -12.36 1.75 -22.16
CA SER A 210 -11.68 2.66 -23.07
C SER A 210 -10.18 2.79 -22.79
N HIS A 211 -9.74 2.49 -21.57
CA HIS A 211 -8.34 2.49 -21.15
C HIS A 211 -7.58 1.21 -21.50
N TYR A 212 -8.29 0.18 -21.98
CA TYR A 212 -7.65 -1.09 -22.31
C TYR A 212 -6.91 -0.99 -23.64
N TYR A 213 -5.65 -1.39 -23.64
CA TYR A 213 -4.79 -1.38 -24.81
C TYR A 213 -4.00 -2.67 -24.93
N THR A 214 -4.05 -3.28 -26.11
CA THR A 214 -3.17 -4.41 -26.47
C THR A 214 -1.93 -3.83 -27.12
N THR A 215 -0.78 -3.99 -26.48
CA THR A 215 0.48 -3.44 -26.96
C THR A 215 0.99 -4.21 -28.19
N PRO A 216 1.93 -3.64 -28.98
CA PRO A 216 2.56 -4.37 -30.08
C PRO A 216 3.27 -5.66 -29.67
N ALA A 217 3.75 -5.78 -28.44
CA ALA A 217 4.33 -7.00 -27.89
C ALA A 217 3.26 -8.07 -27.55
N GLY A 218 1.98 -7.70 -27.54
CA GLY A 218 0.85 -8.58 -27.20
C GLY A 218 0.42 -8.53 -25.75
N ASP A 219 1.03 -7.65 -24.94
CA ASP A 219 0.65 -7.47 -23.55
C ASP A 219 -0.72 -6.76 -23.46
N GLN A 220 -1.51 -7.14 -22.46
CA GLN A 220 -2.83 -6.55 -22.18
C GLN A 220 -2.70 -5.56 -21.05
N ASN A 221 -2.62 -4.29 -21.38
CA ASN A 221 -2.68 -3.20 -20.41
C ASN A 221 -4.14 -2.79 -20.19
N CYS A 222 -4.55 -2.65 -18.95
CA CYS A 222 -5.92 -2.30 -18.59
C CYS A 222 -6.00 -1.05 -17.71
N ALA A 223 -4.91 -0.31 -17.59
CA ALA A 223 -4.82 0.91 -16.79
C ALA A 223 -3.98 1.95 -17.54
N ILE A 224 -4.16 3.22 -17.16
CA ILE A 224 -3.40 4.33 -17.72
C ILE A 224 -2.82 5.22 -16.61
N ILE A 225 -1.77 5.94 -16.97
CA ILE A 225 -1.31 7.15 -16.28
C ILE A 225 -1.69 8.32 -17.16
N SER A 226 -2.44 9.28 -16.62
CA SER A 226 -2.77 10.54 -17.28
C SER A 226 -1.80 11.63 -16.89
N CYS A 227 -1.24 12.37 -17.87
CA CYS A 227 -0.23 13.40 -17.66
C CYS A 227 -0.85 14.78 -17.79
N TYR A 228 -0.81 15.55 -16.72
CA TYR A 228 -1.37 16.92 -16.63
C TYR A 228 -0.26 17.96 -16.59
N PRO A 229 -0.37 19.07 -17.32
CA PRO A 229 0.63 20.13 -17.28
C PRO A 229 0.55 20.94 -15.97
N LEU A 230 1.71 21.30 -15.44
CA LEU A 230 1.85 22.19 -14.29
C LEU A 230 2.30 23.59 -14.72
N ASN A 231 1.92 24.60 -13.94
CA ASN A 231 2.46 25.95 -14.03
C ASN A 231 3.82 26.04 -13.33
N GLU A 232 4.55 27.11 -13.59
CA GLU A 232 5.84 27.37 -12.94
C GLU A 232 5.76 27.44 -11.40
N ASP A 233 4.60 27.75 -10.81
CA ASP A 233 4.38 27.75 -9.37
C ASP A 233 4.02 26.38 -8.79
N GLY A 234 3.91 25.34 -9.63
CA GLY A 234 3.54 23.98 -9.24
C GLY A 234 2.04 23.72 -9.23
N SER A 235 1.20 24.72 -9.52
CA SER A 235 -0.25 24.54 -9.65
C SER A 235 -0.61 23.86 -10.98
N LEU A 236 -1.78 23.19 -11.02
CA LEU A 236 -2.28 22.55 -12.22
C LEU A 236 -2.60 23.60 -13.30
N ALA A 237 -1.99 23.50 -14.48
CA ALA A 237 -2.19 24.45 -15.58
C ALA A 237 -3.47 24.18 -16.38
N ASP A 238 -3.86 22.92 -16.53
CA ASP A 238 -5.12 22.49 -17.17
C ASP A 238 -5.66 21.26 -16.41
N LYS A 239 -6.97 21.17 -16.27
CA LYS A 239 -7.66 20.01 -15.72
C LYS A 239 -7.72 18.81 -16.66
N TYR A 240 -7.25 18.97 -17.89
CA TYR A 240 -7.23 17.93 -18.90
C TYR A 240 -5.81 17.44 -19.13
N PRO A 241 -5.61 16.11 -19.26
CA PRO A 241 -4.29 15.58 -19.59
C PRO A 241 -3.88 15.95 -21.01
N ILE A 242 -2.57 16.00 -21.23
CA ILE A 242 -1.98 16.27 -22.56
C ILE A 242 -1.56 14.98 -23.27
N TYR A 243 -1.33 13.90 -22.55
CA TYR A 243 -1.14 12.53 -23.04
C TYR A 243 -1.44 11.53 -21.95
N SER A 244 -1.51 10.25 -22.32
CA SER A 244 -1.64 9.14 -21.38
C SER A 244 -0.64 8.03 -21.70
N ILE A 245 -0.28 7.24 -20.67
CA ILE A 245 0.61 6.09 -20.77
C ILE A 245 -0.18 4.85 -20.38
N SER A 246 -0.32 3.91 -21.28
CA SER A 246 -0.89 2.58 -20.99
C SER A 246 0.11 1.75 -20.21
N ILE A 247 -0.31 1.19 -19.08
CA ILE A 247 0.54 0.52 -18.10
C ILE A 247 0.04 -0.88 -17.78
N PRO A 248 0.93 -1.79 -17.30
CA PRO A 248 0.55 -3.09 -16.77
C PRO A 248 -0.45 -3.01 -15.60
N SER A 249 -1.06 -4.13 -15.26
CA SER A 249 -1.98 -4.25 -14.12
C SER A 249 -1.27 -4.19 -12.77
N GLN A 250 -2.00 -3.87 -11.70
CA GLN A 250 -1.56 -3.88 -10.29
C GLN A 250 -0.43 -2.88 -9.98
N VAL A 251 -0.36 -1.77 -10.70
CA VAL A 251 0.59 -0.69 -10.41
C VAL A 251 0.11 0.10 -9.20
N GLN A 252 0.99 0.21 -8.19
CA GLN A 252 0.76 0.95 -6.95
C GLN A 252 1.57 2.24 -6.86
N GLY A 253 2.59 2.38 -7.71
CA GLY A 253 3.44 3.56 -7.72
C GLY A 253 4.21 3.68 -9.02
N PHE A 254 4.54 4.92 -9.36
CA PHE A 254 5.24 5.30 -10.57
C PHE A 254 6.25 6.40 -10.26
N ALA A 255 7.43 6.29 -10.82
CA ALA A 255 8.43 7.34 -10.82
C ALA A 255 9.34 7.17 -12.03
N PHE A 256 10.08 8.20 -12.39
CA PHE A 256 11.13 8.07 -13.40
C PHE A 256 12.31 9.00 -13.10
N LYS A 257 13.45 8.64 -13.65
CA LYS A 257 14.63 9.47 -13.70
C LYS A 257 15.25 9.36 -15.10
N ASP A 258 15.49 10.49 -15.73
CA ASP A 258 15.95 10.56 -17.12
C ASP A 258 15.01 9.74 -18.04
N ASN A 259 15.51 8.69 -18.69
CA ASN A 259 14.70 7.79 -19.52
C ASN A 259 14.38 6.47 -18.85
N THR A 260 14.68 6.29 -17.55
CA THR A 260 14.38 5.08 -16.79
C THR A 260 13.07 5.26 -16.02
N PHE A 261 12.02 4.59 -16.48
CA PHE A 261 10.71 4.58 -15.84
C PHE A 261 10.62 3.40 -14.88
N MET A 262 10.05 3.60 -13.71
CA MET A 262 9.92 2.60 -12.67
C MET A 262 8.48 2.49 -12.21
N ILE A 263 8.00 1.25 -12.02
CA ILE A 263 6.71 0.98 -11.42
C ILE A 263 6.84 -0.03 -10.29
N SER A 264 6.08 0.18 -9.23
CA SER A 264 5.82 -0.80 -8.18
C SER A 264 4.54 -1.55 -8.51
N ARG A 265 4.60 -2.88 -8.58
CA ARG A 265 3.41 -3.71 -8.79
C ARG A 265 3.20 -4.64 -7.63
N SER A 266 2.01 -4.59 -7.04
CA SER A 266 1.69 -5.34 -5.82
C SER A 266 0.21 -5.64 -5.70
N TRP A 267 -0.10 -6.82 -5.13
CA TRP A 267 -1.44 -7.15 -4.68
C TRP A 267 -1.40 -8.15 -3.52
N GLY A 268 -1.90 -7.74 -2.36
CA GLY A 268 -2.04 -8.61 -1.21
C GLY A 268 -0.75 -9.36 -0.86
N LEU A 269 -0.83 -10.67 -0.66
CA LEU A 269 0.31 -11.54 -0.31
C LEU A 269 1.15 -12.02 -1.51
N GLU A 270 0.80 -11.64 -2.74
CA GLU A 270 1.59 -11.96 -3.91
C GLU A 270 2.98 -11.31 -3.83
N THR A 271 3.96 -11.92 -4.50
CA THR A 271 5.29 -11.30 -4.64
C THR A 271 5.13 -10.00 -5.41
N ALA A 272 5.48 -8.89 -4.78
CA ALA A 272 5.52 -7.60 -5.45
C ALA A 272 6.77 -7.47 -6.34
N THR A 273 6.75 -6.51 -7.27
CA THR A 273 7.88 -6.24 -8.16
C THR A 273 8.15 -4.74 -8.26
N LEU A 274 9.43 -4.40 -8.38
CA LEU A 274 9.91 -3.13 -8.90
C LEU A 274 10.40 -3.40 -10.32
N GLU A 275 9.75 -2.79 -11.29
CA GLU A 275 10.03 -2.97 -12.72
C GLU A 275 10.62 -1.71 -13.31
N PHE A 276 11.67 -1.87 -14.11
CA PHE A 276 12.39 -0.78 -14.77
C PHE A 276 12.18 -0.88 -16.28
N TYR A 277 11.85 0.24 -16.90
CA TYR A 277 11.57 0.35 -18.33
C TYR A 277 12.48 1.37 -18.99
N ASP A 278 12.96 1.09 -20.19
CA ASP A 278 13.68 2.04 -21.04
C ASP A 278 12.68 2.97 -21.75
N GLY A 279 12.23 3.98 -21.03
CA GLY A 279 11.26 4.97 -21.48
C GLY A 279 9.85 4.40 -21.72
N MET A 280 9.00 5.22 -22.29
CA MET A 280 7.71 4.84 -22.85
C MET A 280 7.80 4.78 -24.37
N ARG A 281 6.88 4.06 -25.03
CA ARG A 281 6.81 3.93 -26.50
C ARG A 281 5.58 4.65 -27.02
N ASP A 282 5.74 5.34 -28.15
CA ASP A 282 4.61 5.95 -28.87
C ASP A 282 3.76 4.84 -29.52
N SER A 283 2.48 4.83 -29.22
CA SER A 283 1.54 3.86 -29.83
C SER A 283 1.12 4.22 -31.25
N GLY A 284 1.36 5.45 -31.67
CA GLY A 284 0.86 6.01 -32.94
C GLY A 284 -0.66 6.20 -32.97
N THR A 285 -1.34 6.14 -31.81
CA THR A 285 -2.79 6.31 -31.66
C THR A 285 -3.13 7.28 -30.55
N THR A 286 -4.41 7.57 -30.39
CA THR A 286 -4.95 8.39 -29.31
C THR A 286 -5.85 7.57 -28.40
N ILE A 287 -6.13 8.11 -27.22
CA ILE A 287 -7.10 7.61 -26.25
C ILE A 287 -8.01 8.76 -25.82
N SER A 288 -9.28 8.45 -25.59
CA SER A 288 -10.23 9.44 -25.08
C SER A 288 -10.16 9.49 -23.56
N VAL A 289 -9.74 10.63 -23.01
CA VAL A 289 -9.68 10.89 -21.57
C VAL A 289 -10.36 12.23 -21.30
N SER A 290 -11.31 12.26 -20.38
CA SER A 290 -12.11 13.46 -20.06
C SER A 290 -12.81 14.08 -21.29
N GLY A 291 -13.20 13.23 -22.24
CA GLY A 291 -13.85 13.66 -23.50
C GLY A 291 -12.91 14.33 -24.49
N ARG A 292 -11.60 14.21 -24.34
CA ARG A 292 -10.57 14.67 -25.26
C ARG A 292 -9.73 13.51 -25.76
N GLU A 293 -9.41 13.54 -27.05
CA GLU A 293 -8.44 12.65 -27.69
C GLU A 293 -7.03 13.15 -27.37
N VAL A 294 -6.25 12.33 -26.64
CA VAL A 294 -4.85 12.64 -26.32
C VAL A 294 -3.93 11.55 -26.84
N PRO A 295 -2.66 11.85 -27.17
CA PRO A 295 -1.67 10.84 -27.57
C PRO A 295 -1.57 9.74 -26.52
N LEU A 296 -1.50 8.48 -26.97
CA LEU A 296 -1.29 7.32 -26.13
C LEU A 296 0.15 6.81 -26.28
N TYR A 297 0.85 6.74 -25.16
CA TYR A 297 2.11 6.01 -25.04
C TYR A 297 1.86 4.69 -24.30
N TYR A 298 2.86 3.82 -24.25
CA TYR A 298 2.75 2.55 -23.50
C TYR A 298 4.08 2.09 -22.93
N MET A 299 4.00 1.26 -21.89
CA MET A 299 5.07 0.44 -21.36
C MET A 299 4.63 -1.02 -21.45
N ASP A 300 5.52 -1.89 -21.92
CA ASP A 300 5.24 -3.31 -22.07
C ASP A 300 6.51 -4.18 -21.90
N SER A 301 6.38 -5.48 -22.14
CA SER A 301 7.50 -6.41 -22.04
C SER A 301 8.67 -6.12 -23.01
N SER A 302 8.46 -5.34 -24.07
CA SER A 302 9.51 -5.03 -25.07
C SER A 302 10.48 -3.94 -24.59
N ASN A 303 10.07 -3.08 -23.66
CA ASN A 303 10.94 -2.07 -23.07
C ASN A 303 11.21 -2.26 -21.57
N LEU A 304 10.74 -3.39 -21.00
CA LEU A 304 11.10 -3.84 -19.66
C LEU A 304 12.57 -4.28 -19.63
N THR A 305 13.40 -3.62 -18.84
CA THR A 305 14.85 -3.88 -18.77
C THR A 305 15.26 -4.69 -17.55
N LYS A 306 14.55 -4.51 -16.42
CA LYS A 306 14.85 -5.18 -15.15
C LYS A 306 13.59 -5.38 -14.32
N THR A 307 13.54 -6.50 -13.60
CA THR A 307 12.51 -6.77 -12.59
C THR A 307 13.18 -7.22 -11.31
N VAL A 308 12.91 -6.52 -10.22
CA VAL A 308 13.35 -6.85 -8.87
C VAL A 308 12.15 -7.36 -8.08
N LYS A 309 12.25 -8.56 -7.51
CA LYS A 309 11.21 -9.09 -6.61
C LYS A 309 11.25 -8.38 -5.27
N LEU A 310 10.12 -7.86 -4.86
CA LEU A 310 9.92 -7.17 -3.59
C LEU A 310 9.09 -8.01 -2.62
N PRO A 311 9.21 -7.78 -1.29
CA PRO A 311 8.20 -8.20 -0.34
C PRO A 311 6.82 -7.72 -0.78
N CYS A 312 5.78 -8.50 -0.44
CA CYS A 312 4.40 -8.14 -0.73
C CYS A 312 4.01 -6.80 -0.13
N PHE A 313 2.94 -6.20 -0.65
CA PHE A 313 2.41 -4.91 -0.21
C PHE A 313 3.38 -3.75 -0.42
N SER A 314 4.11 -3.71 -1.55
CA SER A 314 4.82 -2.50 -1.98
C SER A 314 3.82 -1.50 -2.56
N GLU A 315 4.02 -0.24 -2.26
CA GLU A 315 3.16 0.86 -2.62
C GLU A 315 3.90 1.89 -3.49
N GLU A 316 3.69 3.15 -3.27
CA GLU A 316 4.22 4.23 -4.10
C GLU A 316 5.74 4.36 -4.07
N LEU A 317 6.25 5.01 -5.11
CA LEU A 317 7.67 5.27 -5.38
C LEU A 317 7.94 6.77 -5.43
N CYS A 318 9.14 7.17 -4.96
CA CYS A 318 9.72 8.46 -5.33
C CYS A 318 11.22 8.32 -5.60
N VAL A 319 11.82 9.34 -6.20
CA VAL A 319 13.24 9.32 -6.61
C VAL A 319 13.99 10.43 -5.90
N VAL A 320 15.15 10.10 -5.34
CA VAL A 320 16.14 11.07 -4.84
C VAL A 320 17.52 10.67 -5.32
N GLY A 321 18.16 11.53 -6.09
CA GLY A 321 19.46 11.23 -6.69
C GLY A 321 19.40 10.01 -7.59
N ASP A 322 20.22 8.99 -7.34
CA ASP A 322 20.26 7.72 -8.09
C ASP A 322 19.52 6.58 -7.40
N LEU A 323 18.63 6.91 -6.45
CA LEU A 323 17.89 5.95 -5.67
C LEU A 323 16.38 6.11 -5.88
N VAL A 324 15.68 4.98 -6.03
CA VAL A 324 14.23 4.91 -5.92
C VAL A 324 13.86 4.49 -4.50
N TYR A 325 12.97 5.24 -3.88
CA TYR A 325 12.42 4.98 -2.55
C TYR A 325 11.06 4.29 -2.69
N ILE A 326 10.80 3.32 -1.84
CA ILE A 326 9.64 2.41 -1.94
C ILE A 326 8.93 2.37 -0.60
N SER A 327 7.62 2.65 -0.60
CA SER A 327 6.74 2.46 0.55
C SER A 327 6.23 1.03 0.63
N PHE A 328 5.87 0.57 1.85
CA PHE A 328 5.28 -0.74 2.10
C PHE A 328 4.21 -0.67 3.19
N GLU A 329 3.08 -1.33 2.98
CA GLU A 329 2.05 -1.47 4.00
C GLU A 329 2.07 -2.83 4.73
N SER A 330 2.99 -3.74 4.39
CA SER A 330 3.05 -5.10 4.94
C SER A 330 3.19 -5.19 6.46
N ALA A 331 3.73 -4.15 7.11
CA ALA A 331 3.91 -4.11 8.55
C ALA A 331 2.74 -3.48 9.32
N CYS A 332 1.79 -2.83 8.65
CA CYS A 332 0.66 -2.18 9.31
C CYS A 332 -0.23 -3.20 10.05
N ASP A 333 -1.01 -2.73 11.01
CA ASP A 333 -1.82 -3.60 11.85
C ASP A 333 -3.00 -4.26 11.13
N LYS A 334 -3.43 -3.69 10.01
CA LYS A 334 -4.48 -4.23 9.15
C LYS A 334 -4.13 -5.60 8.58
N TYR A 335 -2.85 -5.88 8.25
CA TYR A 335 -2.44 -7.06 7.51
C TYR A 335 -1.62 -8.05 8.35
N ILE A 336 -2.30 -8.82 9.21
CA ILE A 336 -1.66 -9.83 10.07
C ILE A 336 -0.84 -10.86 9.27
N LEU A 337 -1.34 -11.27 8.09
CA LEU A 337 -0.65 -12.24 7.24
C LEU A 337 0.56 -11.64 6.49
N GLY A 338 0.65 -10.31 6.38
CA GLY A 338 1.83 -9.61 5.85
C GLY A 338 3.01 -9.58 6.82
N LYS A 339 2.77 -9.77 8.12
CA LYS A 339 3.79 -9.66 9.18
C LYS A 339 5.06 -10.51 8.97
N PRO A 340 5.04 -11.74 8.40
CA PRO A 340 6.28 -12.47 8.09
C PRO A 340 7.17 -11.77 7.07
N PHE A 341 6.58 -10.98 6.17
CA PHE A 341 7.25 -10.24 5.09
C PHE A 341 7.42 -8.75 5.41
N PHE A 342 7.12 -8.33 6.62
CA PHE A 342 6.99 -6.95 7.02
C PHE A 342 8.20 -6.08 6.65
N ALA A 343 7.90 -4.87 6.17
CA ALA A 343 8.83 -3.77 6.08
C ALA A 343 8.25 -2.61 6.91
N THR A 344 8.95 -2.22 7.98
CA THR A 344 8.56 -1.11 8.86
C THR A 344 9.21 0.21 8.44
N TYR A 345 9.92 0.20 7.32
CA TYR A 345 10.73 1.32 6.86
C TYR A 345 10.54 1.54 5.35
N ILE A 346 10.69 2.77 4.94
CA ILE A 346 10.90 3.11 3.54
C ILE A 346 12.26 2.54 3.13
N ALA A 347 12.29 1.80 2.03
CA ALA A 347 13.51 1.25 1.46
C ALA A 347 13.97 2.09 0.28
N SER A 348 15.28 2.33 0.13
CA SER A 348 15.85 2.83 -1.10
C SER A 348 16.55 1.72 -1.87
N TYR A 349 16.53 1.80 -3.21
CA TYR A 349 17.13 0.85 -4.11
C TYR A 349 17.82 1.59 -5.28
N PRO A 350 19.03 1.18 -5.72
CA PRO A 350 19.74 1.87 -6.81
C PRO A 350 19.06 1.68 -8.17
N ILE A 351 18.96 2.78 -8.93
CA ILE A 351 18.33 2.81 -10.26
C ILE A 351 19.24 2.19 -11.32
N GLY A 352 20.54 2.37 -11.22
CA GLY A 352 21.55 2.04 -12.24
C GLY A 352 22.28 0.71 -12.06
N GLU A 353 21.81 -0.19 -11.17
CA GLU A 353 22.43 -1.51 -10.94
C GLU A 353 21.66 -2.67 -11.54
#